data_cbf9f13d7bebc3c34b949cefdb94d597
#
_entry.id   cbf9f13d7bebc3c34b949cefdb94d597
#
_cell.length_a   1.000
_cell.length_b   1.000
_cell.length_c   1.000
_cell.angle_alpha   90.00
_cell.angle_beta   90.00
_cell.angle_gamma   90.00
#
_symmetry.space_group_name_H-M   'P 1'
#
loop_
_entity.id
_entity.type
_entity.pdbx_description
1 polymer ?
#
loop_
_entity_poly.entity_id
_entity_poly.type
_entity_poly.pdbx_seq_one_letter_code
_entity_poly.pdbx_strand_id
1 'polypeptide(L)'
;MRSARRIALFLLGCAVLFASSGRVFAGGDVPEKWKESTPGRWDSLPERHVGGTDNGISVEVTLTPGTGVSYARTGRWEPGPVALRLAADNVNTRGNDYLPGEAAFPASVTFVFGKESLNLGAKRRVWLFLRQVWTGFTPSGIRLTYAWGNGIPVGSMYRLSEEETVFVVAGPEEAGKTVSTARRLGDDFLAAYGRPAKGPITEVRASARRPSREKGPVRASITVRIPAAQE
;
A
#
# COMPACT_ATOMS: atom_id res chain seq x y z
N MET A 1 -27.13 -39.53 20.23
CA MET A 1 -25.76 -39.20 20.61
C MET A 1 -24.74 -39.50 19.49
N ARG A 2 -24.87 -38.93 18.28
CA ARG A 2 -23.95 -39.18 17.14
C ARG A 2 -23.54 -37.89 16.38
N SER A 3 -23.75 -36.72 16.92
CA SER A 3 -23.48 -35.44 16.21
C SER A 3 -22.27 -34.63 16.71
N ALA A 4 -21.67 -34.97 17.84
CA ALA A 4 -20.59 -34.17 18.45
C ALA A 4 -19.15 -34.52 17.99
N ARG A 5 -18.97 -35.60 17.21
CA ARG A 5 -17.60 -36.03 16.78
C ARG A 5 -17.13 -35.51 15.44
N ARG A 6 -17.96 -34.79 14.66
CA ARG A 6 -17.55 -34.27 13.33
C ARG A 6 -17.06 -32.84 13.33
N ILE A 7 -17.18 -32.08 14.42
CA ILE A 7 -16.73 -30.69 14.51
C ILE A 7 -15.25 -30.59 14.97
N ALA A 8 -14.74 -31.60 15.68
CA ALA A 8 -13.37 -31.57 16.19
C ALA A 8 -12.27 -31.87 15.13
N LEU A 9 -12.62 -32.41 13.96
CA LEU A 9 -11.64 -32.76 12.93
C LEU A 9 -11.38 -31.61 11.93
N PHE A 10 -12.17 -30.54 11.94
CA PHE A 10 -12.01 -29.43 11.00
C PHE A 10 -11.10 -28.30 11.53
N LEU A 11 -10.79 -28.30 12.82
CA LEU A 11 -9.93 -27.28 13.43
C LEU A 11 -8.43 -27.63 13.49
N LEU A 12 -8.08 -28.88 13.18
CA LEU A 12 -6.66 -29.32 13.17
C LEU A 12 -6.02 -29.22 11.77
N GLY A 13 -6.80 -28.96 10.72
CA GLY A 13 -6.31 -28.91 9.33
C GLY A 13 -5.75 -27.55 8.88
N CYS A 14 -5.96 -26.48 9.62
CA CYS A 14 -5.54 -25.13 9.21
C CYS A 14 -4.19 -24.65 9.74
N ALA A 15 -3.48 -25.46 10.53
CA ALA A 15 -2.24 -25.02 11.20
C ALA A 15 -0.93 -25.42 10.49
N VAL A 16 -0.97 -26.09 9.33
CA VAL A 16 0.25 -26.68 8.72
C VAL A 16 0.58 -26.11 7.33
N LEU A 17 -0.07 -25.05 6.86
CA LEU A 17 0.20 -24.49 5.52
C LEU A 17 0.95 -23.15 5.51
N PHE A 18 1.70 -22.81 6.57
CA PHE A 18 2.54 -21.60 6.61
C PHE A 18 4.04 -21.91 6.74
N ALA A 19 4.55 -22.91 6.03
CA ALA A 19 5.98 -23.16 6.03
C ALA A 19 6.45 -23.64 4.65
N SER A 20 6.46 -22.75 3.66
CA SER A 20 7.42 -22.83 2.55
C SER A 20 7.33 -21.59 1.66
N SER A 21 7.64 -20.40 2.18
CA SER A 21 8.05 -19.28 1.32
C SER A 21 9.57 -19.35 1.22
N GLY A 22 10.06 -19.76 0.03
CA GLY A 22 11.47 -19.76 -0.26
C GLY A 22 12.09 -18.40 0.07
N ARG A 23 13.14 -18.41 0.88
CA ARG A 23 13.95 -17.24 1.14
C ARG A 23 14.66 -16.84 -0.16
N VAL A 24 14.09 -15.89 -0.89
CA VAL A 24 14.83 -15.19 -1.92
C VAL A 24 15.72 -14.17 -1.20
N PHE A 25 17.00 -14.20 -1.46
CA PHE A 25 18.01 -13.36 -0.84
C PHE A 25 17.63 -11.88 -0.96
N ALA A 26 17.32 -11.25 0.17
CA ALA A 26 17.20 -9.81 0.25
C ALA A 26 18.61 -9.23 0.39
N GLY A 27 19.09 -8.56 -0.62
CA GLY A 27 20.29 -7.73 -0.50
C GLY A 27 19.92 -6.42 0.18
N GLY A 28 20.20 -6.29 1.46
CA GLY A 28 19.95 -5.12 2.29
C GLY A 28 19.06 -5.43 3.49
N ASP A 29 19.37 -4.85 4.63
CA ASP A 29 18.58 -5.01 5.86
C ASP A 29 17.37 -4.08 5.82
N VAL A 30 16.17 -4.66 5.94
CA VAL A 30 14.95 -3.88 6.14
C VAL A 30 15.06 -3.13 7.47
N PRO A 31 14.89 -1.80 7.50
CA PRO A 31 14.95 -1.06 8.75
C PRO A 31 13.97 -1.65 9.77
N GLU A 32 14.37 -1.80 11.02
CA GLU A 32 13.67 -2.56 12.07
C GLU A 32 12.18 -2.20 12.22
N LYS A 33 11.85 -0.93 12.05
CA LYS A 33 10.47 -0.43 12.18
C LYS A 33 9.61 -0.66 10.94
N TRP A 34 10.19 -1.15 9.84
CA TRP A 34 9.45 -1.45 8.62
C TRP A 34 9.16 -2.94 8.52
N LYS A 35 7.93 -3.28 8.22
CA LYS A 35 7.49 -4.67 8.05
C LYS A 35 7.20 -4.95 6.59
N GLU A 36 7.79 -6.03 6.09
CA GLU A 36 7.54 -6.51 4.74
C GLU A 36 6.25 -7.33 4.68
N SER A 37 5.52 -7.15 3.60
CA SER A 37 4.37 -7.99 3.24
C SER A 37 4.27 -8.17 1.73
N THR A 38 3.70 -9.26 1.29
CA THR A 38 3.35 -9.45 -0.11
C THR A 38 2.00 -8.76 -0.35
N PRO A 39 1.91 -7.80 -1.28
CA PRO A 39 0.65 -7.14 -1.58
C PRO A 39 -0.27 -8.06 -2.38
N GLY A 40 -1.23 -8.65 -1.69
CA GLY A 40 -2.20 -9.54 -2.30
C GLY A 40 -1.89 -11.01 -2.13
N ARG A 41 -2.91 -11.84 -2.36
CA ARG A 41 -2.88 -13.28 -2.07
C ARG A 41 -2.03 -14.09 -3.06
N TRP A 42 -1.80 -13.56 -4.25
CA TRP A 42 -1.28 -14.31 -5.40
C TRP A 42 0.08 -13.82 -5.88
N ASP A 43 0.60 -12.73 -5.31
CA ASP A 43 1.87 -12.17 -5.74
C ASP A 43 3.01 -12.93 -5.04
N SER A 44 4.02 -13.31 -5.81
CA SER A 44 5.31 -13.77 -5.28
C SER A 44 6.20 -12.57 -4.98
N LEU A 45 7.21 -12.77 -4.13
CA LEU A 45 8.17 -11.73 -3.82
C LEU A 45 9.17 -11.57 -4.98
N PRO A 46 9.41 -10.33 -5.45
CA PRO A 46 10.39 -10.04 -6.49
C PRO A 46 11.82 -9.99 -5.94
N GLU A 47 12.80 -9.97 -6.84
CA GLU A 47 14.15 -9.55 -6.51
C GLU A 47 14.16 -8.09 -6.08
N ARG A 48 14.81 -7.78 -4.95
CA ARG A 48 14.76 -6.46 -4.35
C ARG A 48 15.99 -6.12 -3.52
N HIS A 49 16.29 -4.82 -3.44
CA HIS A 49 17.22 -4.22 -2.49
C HIS A 49 16.48 -3.22 -1.63
N VAL A 50 16.66 -3.31 -0.33
CA VAL A 50 16.00 -2.45 0.64
C VAL A 50 17.05 -1.76 1.49
N GLY A 51 16.90 -0.47 1.68
CA GLY A 51 17.75 0.33 2.54
C GLY A 51 16.94 1.44 3.21
N GLY A 52 17.56 2.12 4.15
CA GLY A 52 16.88 3.27 4.77
C GLY A 52 17.20 3.40 6.25
N THR A 53 16.39 4.20 6.91
CA THR A 53 16.46 4.50 8.33
C THR A 53 15.08 4.36 8.95
N ASP A 54 14.99 4.52 10.25
CA ASP A 54 13.69 4.55 10.94
C ASP A 54 12.72 5.60 10.36
N ASN A 55 13.22 6.71 9.83
CA ASN A 55 12.40 7.79 9.27
C ASN A 55 12.25 7.74 7.75
N GLY A 56 12.70 6.67 7.10
CA GLY A 56 12.54 6.53 5.66
C GLY A 56 12.96 5.17 5.16
N ILE A 57 12.43 4.79 4.02
CA ILE A 57 12.79 3.55 3.32
C ILE A 57 13.11 3.85 1.87
N SER A 58 14.07 3.14 1.32
CA SER A 58 14.36 3.07 -0.10
C SER A 58 14.25 1.62 -0.55
N VAL A 59 13.45 1.37 -1.56
CA VAL A 59 13.20 0.04 -2.13
C VAL A 59 13.53 0.09 -3.61
N GLU A 60 14.45 -0.73 -4.05
CA GLU A 60 14.69 -1.00 -5.47
C GLU A 60 14.23 -2.42 -5.76
N VAL A 61 13.47 -2.60 -6.83
CA VAL A 61 12.81 -3.87 -7.11
C VAL A 61 12.76 -4.16 -8.61
N THR A 62 12.99 -5.42 -8.97
CA THR A 62 12.74 -5.94 -10.32
C THR A 62 11.45 -6.76 -10.29
N LEU A 63 10.35 -6.14 -10.70
CA LEU A 63 9.03 -6.77 -10.77
C LEU A 63 8.92 -7.63 -12.02
N THR A 64 8.64 -8.90 -11.85
CA THR A 64 8.19 -9.79 -12.94
C THR A 64 6.67 -9.95 -12.88
N PRO A 65 6.00 -10.40 -13.97
CA PRO A 65 4.55 -10.62 -13.94
C PRO A 65 4.12 -11.52 -12.77
N GLY A 66 3.12 -11.09 -12.00
CA GLY A 66 2.63 -11.80 -10.81
C GLY A 66 3.48 -11.57 -9.55
N THR A 67 4.33 -10.56 -9.53
CA THR A 67 5.12 -10.23 -8.35
C THR A 67 4.70 -8.90 -7.72
N GLY A 68 4.92 -8.79 -6.42
CA GLY A 68 4.71 -7.55 -5.71
C GLY A 68 5.34 -7.57 -4.32
N VAL A 69 5.60 -6.39 -3.78
CA VAL A 69 6.14 -6.21 -2.45
C VAL A 69 5.58 -4.96 -1.81
N SER A 70 5.44 -4.99 -0.51
CA SER A 70 5.01 -3.83 0.28
C SER A 70 5.81 -3.79 1.58
N TYR A 71 6.27 -2.60 1.94
CA TYR A 71 6.89 -2.31 3.22
C TYR A 71 6.03 -1.30 3.95
N ALA A 72 5.58 -1.66 5.14
CA ALA A 72 4.71 -0.82 5.95
C ALA A 72 5.39 -0.49 7.29
N ARG A 73 5.23 0.76 7.71
CA ARG A 73 5.59 1.22 9.05
C ARG A 73 4.36 1.79 9.72
N THR A 74 4.08 1.32 10.92
CA THR A 74 3.05 1.87 11.81
C THR A 74 3.65 2.88 12.78
N GLY A 75 2.88 3.89 13.16
CA GLY A 75 3.32 4.94 14.07
C GLY A 75 2.25 6.03 14.20
N ARG A 76 2.66 7.19 14.73
CA ARG A 76 1.80 8.38 14.80
C ARG A 76 2.58 9.55 14.25
N TRP A 77 2.09 10.14 13.17
CA TRP A 77 2.69 11.32 12.54
C TRP A 77 1.60 12.35 12.26
N GLU A 78 1.95 13.63 12.50
CA GLU A 78 1.10 14.71 12.05
C GLU A 78 1.07 14.77 10.50
N PRO A 79 -0.06 15.17 9.90
CA PRO A 79 -0.18 15.36 8.44
C PRO A 79 0.67 16.53 7.93
N GLY A 80 1.98 16.38 7.98
CA GLY A 80 2.99 17.37 7.61
C GLY A 80 3.59 17.16 6.22
N PRO A 81 4.74 17.84 5.94
CA PRO A 81 5.47 17.67 4.69
C PRO A 81 6.16 16.30 4.62
N VAL A 82 6.15 15.71 3.42
CA VAL A 82 6.86 14.45 3.11
C VAL A 82 7.61 14.60 1.80
N ALA A 83 8.71 13.86 1.66
CA ALA A 83 9.47 13.78 0.42
C ALA A 83 9.37 12.37 -0.16
N LEU A 84 9.02 12.30 -1.44
CA LEU A 84 8.84 11.07 -2.18
C LEU A 84 9.76 11.07 -3.40
N ARG A 85 10.36 9.92 -3.71
CA ARG A 85 11.03 9.66 -4.99
C ARG A 85 10.49 8.35 -5.54
N LEU A 86 9.98 8.40 -6.75
CA LEU A 86 9.48 7.24 -7.47
C LEU A 86 10.21 7.14 -8.81
N ALA A 87 10.55 5.92 -9.21
CA ALA A 87 11.04 5.62 -10.54
C ALA A 87 10.44 4.29 -11.00
N ALA A 88 10.18 4.21 -12.31
CA ALA A 88 9.88 2.96 -13.00
C ALA A 88 10.39 3.06 -14.43
N ASP A 89 10.94 1.98 -14.97
CA ASP A 89 11.40 1.93 -16.36
C ASP A 89 10.28 1.61 -17.34
N ASN A 90 9.12 1.18 -16.83
CA ASN A 90 7.92 0.89 -17.60
C ASN A 90 6.67 0.98 -16.72
N VAL A 91 5.49 0.82 -17.33
CA VAL A 91 4.18 0.84 -16.66
C VAL A 91 3.44 -0.49 -16.82
N ASN A 92 2.38 -0.67 -16.05
CA ASN A 92 1.46 -1.80 -16.21
C ASN A 92 0.40 -1.42 -17.26
N THR A 93 0.40 -2.10 -18.41
CA THR A 93 -0.44 -1.73 -19.56
C THR A 93 -1.82 -2.36 -19.56
N ARG A 94 -2.04 -3.39 -18.73
CA ARG A 94 -3.27 -4.17 -18.66
C ARG A 94 -4.04 -4.01 -17.35
N GLY A 95 -3.55 -3.18 -16.45
CA GLY A 95 -4.25 -2.79 -15.23
C GLY A 95 -5.33 -1.74 -15.51
N ASN A 96 -6.36 -1.71 -14.69
CA ASN A 96 -7.29 -0.59 -14.64
C ASN A 96 -7.05 0.19 -13.35
N ASP A 97 -6.42 1.35 -13.47
CA ASP A 97 -6.06 2.18 -12.31
C ASP A 97 -7.28 2.72 -11.55
N TYR A 98 -8.46 2.73 -12.18
CA TYR A 98 -9.70 3.23 -11.57
C TYR A 98 -10.50 2.17 -10.81
N LEU A 99 -10.16 0.88 -10.94
CA LEU A 99 -10.92 -0.18 -10.30
C LEU A 99 -10.21 -0.66 -9.02
N PRO A 100 -10.88 -0.58 -7.86
CA PRO A 100 -10.38 -1.19 -6.62
C PRO A 100 -10.11 -2.69 -6.84
N GLY A 101 -8.94 -3.16 -6.41
CA GLY A 101 -8.53 -4.55 -6.61
C GLY A 101 -7.82 -4.85 -7.94
N GLU A 102 -7.99 -4.02 -8.97
CA GLU A 102 -7.24 -4.10 -10.23
C GLU A 102 -6.13 -3.06 -10.31
N ALA A 103 -6.26 -1.97 -9.57
CA ALA A 103 -5.23 -0.94 -9.49
C ALA A 103 -3.92 -1.55 -8.97
N ALA A 104 -2.91 -1.50 -9.82
CA ALA A 104 -1.59 -2.03 -9.54
C ALA A 104 -0.55 -1.07 -10.10
N PHE A 105 0.20 -0.45 -9.21
CA PHE A 105 1.20 0.54 -9.57
C PHE A 105 2.60 -0.06 -9.51
N PRO A 106 3.47 0.18 -10.48
CA PRO A 106 4.87 -0.27 -10.41
C PRO A 106 5.61 0.37 -9.23
N ALA A 107 5.20 1.57 -8.82
CA ALA A 107 5.71 2.23 -7.63
C ALA A 107 4.60 3.08 -6.98
N SER A 108 4.41 2.98 -5.67
CA SER A 108 3.45 3.80 -4.93
C SER A 108 3.82 3.95 -3.46
N VAL A 109 3.36 5.05 -2.85
CA VAL A 109 3.44 5.30 -1.42
C VAL A 109 2.05 5.67 -0.90
N THR A 110 1.59 4.95 0.11
CA THR A 110 0.27 5.15 0.72
C THR A 110 0.42 5.63 2.17
N PHE A 111 -0.28 6.69 2.53
CA PHE A 111 -0.41 7.20 3.89
C PHE A 111 -1.81 6.87 4.39
N VAL A 112 -1.89 6.19 5.53
CA VAL A 112 -3.15 5.79 6.18
C VAL A 112 -3.41 6.72 7.35
N PHE A 113 -4.50 7.46 7.30
CA PHE A 113 -4.98 8.31 8.37
C PHE A 113 -5.81 7.51 9.35
N GLY A 114 -5.73 7.83 10.62
CA GLY A 114 -6.45 7.14 11.68
C GLY A 114 -7.97 7.10 11.46
N LYS A 115 -8.64 6.21 12.19
CA LYS A 115 -10.10 6.00 12.09
C LYS A 115 -10.90 7.27 12.39
N GLU A 116 -10.36 8.19 13.14
CA GLU A 116 -10.93 9.50 13.46
C GLU A 116 -11.16 10.34 12.19
N SER A 117 -10.36 10.09 11.16
CA SER A 117 -10.50 10.70 9.85
C SER A 117 -11.65 10.12 9.01
N LEU A 118 -12.23 8.99 9.41
CA LEU A 118 -13.43 8.45 8.78
C LEU A 118 -14.64 9.30 9.22
N ASN A 119 -15.25 10.05 8.29
CA ASN A 119 -16.48 10.78 8.58
C ASN A 119 -17.69 9.83 8.48
N LEU A 120 -17.85 9.00 9.49
CA LEU A 120 -18.89 7.99 9.52
C LEU A 120 -20.16 8.55 10.18
N GLY A 121 -21.22 8.71 9.41
CA GLY A 121 -22.57 8.88 9.97
C GLY A 121 -22.96 7.68 10.86
N ALA A 122 -23.88 7.90 11.80
CA ALA A 122 -24.28 6.88 12.77
C ALA A 122 -24.68 5.52 12.13
N LYS A 123 -25.44 5.55 11.05
CA LYS A 123 -25.84 4.33 10.31
C LYS A 123 -24.64 3.55 9.77
N ARG A 124 -23.62 4.25 9.26
CA ARG A 124 -22.44 3.63 8.70
C ARG A 124 -21.50 3.07 9.78
N ARG A 125 -21.43 3.71 10.95
CA ARG A 125 -20.71 3.16 12.12
C ARG A 125 -21.28 1.82 12.54
N VAL A 126 -22.63 1.73 12.64
CA VAL A 126 -23.32 0.47 12.99
C VAL A 126 -23.06 -0.59 11.92
N TRP A 127 -23.15 -0.24 10.64
CA TRP A 127 -22.90 -1.20 9.55
C TRP A 127 -21.45 -1.71 9.55
N LEU A 128 -20.45 -0.82 9.74
CA LEU A 128 -19.06 -1.23 9.84
C LEU A 128 -18.79 -2.09 11.07
N PHE A 129 -19.42 -1.80 12.19
CA PHE A 129 -19.36 -2.64 13.40
C PHE A 129 -19.91 -4.04 13.12
N LEU A 130 -21.08 -4.14 12.50
CA LEU A 130 -21.66 -5.42 12.12
C LEU A 130 -20.75 -6.18 11.14
N ARG A 131 -20.21 -5.49 10.12
CA ARG A 131 -19.27 -6.08 9.17
C ARG A 131 -18.00 -6.56 9.86
N GLN A 132 -17.46 -5.80 10.81
CA GLN A 132 -16.30 -6.22 11.60
C GLN A 132 -16.58 -7.50 12.40
N VAL A 133 -17.74 -7.59 13.04
CA VAL A 133 -18.15 -8.77 13.81
C VAL A 133 -18.31 -9.99 12.89
N TRP A 134 -18.84 -9.81 11.68
CA TRP A 134 -19.13 -10.92 10.76
C TRP A 134 -17.93 -11.35 9.92
N THR A 135 -17.06 -10.43 9.52
CA THR A 135 -15.97 -10.70 8.57
C THR A 135 -14.57 -10.49 9.15
N GLY A 136 -14.46 -10.01 10.40
CA GLY A 136 -13.17 -9.59 10.98
C GLY A 136 -12.55 -8.36 10.31
N PHE A 137 -13.21 -7.78 9.29
CA PHE A 137 -12.69 -6.64 8.55
C PHE A 137 -12.78 -5.36 9.39
N THR A 138 -11.64 -4.81 9.73
CA THR A 138 -11.55 -3.48 10.37
C THR A 138 -11.09 -2.46 9.33
N PRO A 139 -11.88 -1.39 9.04
CA PRO A 139 -11.40 -0.31 8.19
C PRO A 139 -10.13 0.28 8.77
N SER A 140 -9.06 0.32 7.99
CA SER A 140 -7.77 0.83 8.44
C SER A 140 -7.69 2.36 8.54
N GLY A 141 -8.70 3.06 8.02
CA GLY A 141 -8.73 4.53 7.95
C GLY A 141 -8.80 5.03 6.51
N ILE A 142 -8.65 6.34 6.34
CA ILE A 142 -8.61 7.00 5.02
C ILE A 142 -7.20 6.93 4.47
N ARG A 143 -7.06 6.72 3.17
CA ARG A 143 -5.78 6.55 2.49
C ARG A 143 -5.55 7.63 1.43
N LEU A 144 -4.36 8.19 1.42
CA LEU A 144 -3.81 8.95 0.29
C LEU A 144 -2.68 8.14 -0.33
N THR A 145 -2.82 7.79 -1.59
CA THR A 145 -1.84 7.03 -2.36
C THR A 145 -1.21 7.92 -3.41
N TYR A 146 0.12 8.03 -3.40
CA TYR A 146 0.90 8.69 -4.45
C TYR A 146 1.48 7.60 -5.33
N ALA A 147 1.13 7.61 -6.61
CA ALA A 147 1.41 6.51 -7.49
C ALA A 147 2.12 6.92 -8.78
N TRP A 148 2.91 6.00 -9.30
CA TRP A 148 3.31 5.97 -10.70
C TRP A 148 2.13 5.43 -11.50
N GLY A 149 1.42 6.31 -12.22
CA GLY A 149 0.24 5.94 -13.01
C GLY A 149 0.59 5.12 -14.25
N ASN A 150 -0.33 4.27 -14.65
CA ASN A 150 -0.13 3.40 -15.81
C ASN A 150 -0.65 4.02 -17.11
N GLY A 151 -1.59 4.95 -17.05
CA GLY A 151 -2.16 5.62 -18.23
C GLY A 151 -2.96 6.87 -17.86
N ILE A 152 -3.05 7.19 -16.58
CA ILE A 152 -3.71 8.39 -16.07
C ILE A 152 -2.70 9.54 -16.11
N PRO A 153 -3.09 10.74 -16.59
CA PRO A 153 -2.20 11.89 -16.69
C PRO A 153 -1.59 12.27 -15.33
N VAL A 154 -0.31 12.64 -15.35
CA VAL A 154 0.40 13.18 -14.19
C VAL A 154 -0.29 14.43 -13.67
N GLY A 155 -0.37 14.58 -12.35
CA GLY A 155 -1.11 15.64 -11.68
C GLY A 155 -2.59 15.33 -11.43
N SER A 156 -3.10 14.23 -11.99
CA SER A 156 -4.48 13.80 -11.74
C SER A 156 -4.65 13.33 -10.30
N MET A 157 -5.85 13.60 -9.78
CA MET A 157 -6.34 13.07 -8.52
C MET A 157 -7.67 12.35 -8.78
N TYR A 158 -7.81 11.11 -8.32
CA TYR A 158 -9.05 10.37 -8.47
C TYR A 158 -9.33 9.48 -7.25
N ARG A 159 -10.59 9.18 -7.04
CA ARG A 159 -11.03 8.35 -5.94
C ARG A 159 -11.07 6.89 -6.38
N LEU A 160 -10.18 6.07 -5.82
CA LEU A 160 -10.13 4.63 -6.08
C LEU A 160 -11.21 3.90 -5.28
N SER A 161 -11.50 4.34 -4.07
CA SER A 161 -12.60 3.87 -3.22
C SER A 161 -13.09 5.02 -2.34
N GLU A 162 -14.13 4.79 -1.55
CA GLU A 162 -14.59 5.80 -0.58
C GLU A 162 -13.52 6.18 0.47
N GLU A 163 -12.59 5.26 0.70
CA GLU A 163 -11.54 5.38 1.70
C GLU A 163 -10.16 5.65 1.09
N GLU A 164 -10.05 5.67 -0.25
CA GLU A 164 -8.77 5.85 -0.91
C GLU A 164 -8.83 6.81 -2.09
N THR A 165 -7.96 7.81 -2.04
CA THR A 165 -7.72 8.75 -3.15
C THR A 165 -6.28 8.58 -3.62
N VAL A 166 -6.12 8.52 -4.95
CA VAL A 166 -4.83 8.39 -5.63
C VAL A 166 -4.45 9.71 -6.27
N PHE A 167 -3.20 10.12 -6.06
CA PHE A 167 -2.52 11.21 -6.74
C PHE A 167 -1.48 10.61 -7.69
N VAL A 168 -1.61 10.89 -8.97
CA VAL A 168 -0.65 10.44 -9.99
C VAL A 168 0.51 11.44 -10.03
N VAL A 169 1.68 11.02 -9.56
CA VAL A 169 2.86 11.90 -9.45
C VAL A 169 3.89 11.66 -10.56
N ALA A 170 3.78 10.55 -11.24
CA ALA A 170 4.60 10.18 -12.40
C ALA A 170 3.81 9.23 -13.29
N GLY A 171 4.24 9.03 -14.53
CA GLY A 171 3.55 8.20 -15.51
C GLY A 171 4.47 7.68 -16.63
N PRO A 172 3.90 7.18 -17.73
CA PRO A 172 4.66 6.61 -18.85
C PRO A 172 5.70 7.55 -19.46
N GLU A 173 5.44 8.86 -19.46
CA GLU A 173 6.33 9.87 -20.04
C GLU A 173 7.61 10.09 -19.21
N GLU A 174 7.57 9.73 -17.93
CA GLU A 174 8.70 9.76 -17.02
C GLU A 174 9.45 8.40 -16.95
N ALA A 175 9.06 7.40 -17.74
CA ALA A 175 9.71 6.09 -17.73
C ALA A 175 11.23 6.19 -17.86
N GLY A 176 11.93 5.47 -16.99
CA GLY A 176 13.39 5.50 -16.88
C GLY A 176 13.96 6.70 -16.12
N LYS A 177 13.13 7.63 -15.64
CA LYS A 177 13.55 8.79 -14.83
C LYS A 177 13.15 8.61 -13.37
N THR A 178 13.84 9.31 -12.48
CA THR A 178 13.42 9.44 -11.08
C THR A 178 12.63 10.73 -10.90
N VAL A 179 11.38 10.61 -10.48
CA VAL A 179 10.53 11.75 -10.13
C VAL A 179 10.61 11.99 -8.63
N SER A 180 10.99 13.21 -8.26
CA SER A 180 11.04 13.65 -6.86
C SER A 180 9.93 14.66 -6.61
N THR A 181 9.15 14.47 -5.56
CA THR A 181 8.07 15.38 -5.19
C THR A 181 8.03 15.59 -3.68
N ALA A 182 7.76 16.83 -3.27
CA ALA A 182 7.44 17.17 -1.90
C ALA A 182 5.93 17.39 -1.79
N ARG A 183 5.28 16.77 -0.81
CA ARG A 183 3.84 16.85 -0.61
C ARG A 183 3.53 17.32 0.81
N ARG A 184 2.43 18.04 0.96
CA ARG A 184 1.85 18.41 2.26
C ARG A 184 0.60 17.58 2.48
N LEU A 185 0.70 16.55 3.30
CA LEU A 185 -0.35 15.55 3.46
C LEU A 185 -1.68 16.14 3.97
N GLY A 186 -1.62 17.19 4.79
CA GLY A 186 -2.81 17.89 5.26
C GLY A 186 -3.56 18.59 4.13
N ASP A 187 -2.82 19.29 3.24
CA ASP A 187 -3.40 20.02 2.10
C ASP A 187 -3.98 19.03 1.07
N ASP A 188 -3.26 17.95 0.80
CA ASP A 188 -3.72 16.91 -0.10
C ASP A 188 -4.95 16.18 0.44
N PHE A 189 -5.01 15.97 1.76
CA PHE A 189 -6.20 15.40 2.39
C PHE A 189 -7.41 16.34 2.26
N LEU A 190 -7.21 17.64 2.48
CA LEU A 190 -8.26 18.64 2.30
C LEU A 190 -8.75 18.66 0.84
N ALA A 191 -7.84 18.65 -0.13
CA ALA A 191 -8.18 18.60 -1.55
C ALA A 191 -8.97 17.31 -1.91
N ALA A 192 -8.55 16.16 -1.38
CA ALA A 192 -9.17 14.87 -1.68
C ALA A 192 -10.55 14.69 -1.05
N TYR A 193 -10.75 15.19 0.18
CA TYR A 193 -11.94 14.87 0.99
C TYR A 193 -12.79 16.09 1.36
N GLY A 194 -12.40 17.31 0.95
CA GLY A 194 -13.14 18.56 1.21
C GLY A 194 -13.16 18.97 2.68
N ARG A 195 -12.28 18.42 3.52
CA ARG A 195 -12.21 18.69 4.97
C ARG A 195 -10.82 18.36 5.51
N PRO A 196 -10.40 19.00 6.61
CA PRO A 196 -9.12 18.67 7.24
C PRO A 196 -9.11 17.24 7.80
N ALA A 197 -7.92 16.64 7.84
CA ALA A 197 -7.71 15.37 8.51
C ALA A 197 -8.01 15.50 10.01
N LYS A 198 -8.68 14.50 10.57
CA LYS A 198 -8.92 14.39 12.01
C LYS A 198 -8.05 13.26 12.54
N GLY A 199 -6.99 13.60 13.23
CA GLY A 199 -6.07 12.61 13.80
C GLY A 199 -4.83 12.34 12.94
N PRO A 200 -3.90 11.53 13.48
CA PRO A 200 -2.60 11.30 12.90
C PRO A 200 -2.64 10.34 11.72
N ILE A 201 -1.54 10.32 10.97
CA ILE A 201 -1.21 9.21 10.09
C ILE A 201 -0.77 8.05 10.96
N THR A 202 -1.33 6.86 10.72
CA THR A 202 -1.11 5.66 11.54
C THR A 202 -0.27 4.61 10.82
N GLU A 203 -0.14 4.71 9.50
CA GLU A 203 0.68 3.82 8.69
C GLU A 203 1.20 4.54 7.45
N VAL A 204 2.43 4.25 7.10
CA VAL A 204 3.05 4.61 5.81
C VAL A 204 3.45 3.32 5.11
N ARG A 205 3.10 3.20 3.83
CA ARG A 205 3.34 2.00 3.05
C ARG A 205 4.00 2.34 1.72
N ALA A 206 5.15 1.74 1.44
CA ALA A 206 5.79 1.75 0.13
C ALA A 206 5.47 0.43 -0.58
N SER A 207 4.91 0.48 -1.79
CA SER A 207 4.45 -0.72 -2.50
C SER A 207 4.80 -0.68 -3.97
N ALA A 208 5.19 -1.83 -4.50
CA ALA A 208 5.44 -2.05 -5.91
C ALA A 208 4.73 -3.33 -6.36
N ARG A 209 4.05 -3.30 -7.51
CA ARG A 209 3.27 -4.44 -7.98
C ARG A 209 3.21 -4.51 -9.50
N ARG A 210 3.35 -5.75 -10.02
CA ARG A 210 3.13 -6.06 -11.44
C ARG A 210 2.15 -7.24 -11.57
N PRO A 211 0.97 -7.02 -12.15
CA PRO A 211 -0.04 -8.08 -12.32
C PRO A 211 0.49 -9.23 -13.19
N SER A 212 0.01 -10.46 -12.94
CA SER A 212 0.42 -11.65 -13.67
C SER A 212 0.11 -11.62 -15.17
N ARG A 213 -0.87 -10.81 -15.58
CA ARG A 213 -1.27 -10.62 -16.98
C ARG A 213 -0.37 -9.68 -17.77
N GLU A 214 0.56 -8.97 -17.12
CA GLU A 214 1.53 -8.11 -17.76
C GLU A 214 2.65 -8.89 -18.45
N LYS A 215 3.38 -8.25 -19.35
CA LYS A 215 4.51 -8.86 -20.06
C LYS A 215 5.84 -8.20 -19.68
N GLY A 216 6.85 -9.03 -19.50
CA GLY A 216 8.22 -8.60 -19.21
C GLY A 216 8.40 -7.98 -17.81
N PRO A 217 9.63 -7.77 -17.37
CA PRO A 217 9.94 -7.17 -16.08
C PRO A 217 9.75 -5.64 -16.09
N VAL A 218 9.65 -5.07 -14.89
CA VAL A 218 9.74 -3.62 -14.63
C VAL A 218 10.70 -3.41 -13.47
N ARG A 219 11.67 -2.53 -13.65
CA ARG A 219 12.49 -2.04 -12.54
C ARG A 219 11.82 -0.82 -11.95
N ALA A 220 11.64 -0.83 -10.66
CA ALA A 220 11.03 0.29 -9.94
C ALA A 220 11.86 0.65 -8.72
N SER A 221 11.84 1.91 -8.35
CA SER A 221 12.38 2.35 -7.07
C SER A 221 11.41 3.28 -6.36
N ILE A 222 11.39 3.16 -5.05
CA ILE A 222 10.53 3.94 -4.16
C ILE A 222 11.41 4.43 -3.02
N THR A 223 11.44 5.74 -2.81
CA THR A 223 12.03 6.30 -1.60
C THR A 223 10.98 7.19 -0.95
N VAL A 224 10.74 6.98 0.33
CA VAL A 224 9.89 7.84 1.15
C VAL A 224 10.67 8.30 2.39
N ARG A 225 10.59 9.61 2.68
CA ARG A 225 11.08 10.21 3.92
C ARG A 225 9.91 10.86 4.64
N ILE A 226 9.74 10.47 5.88
CA ILE A 226 8.72 10.97 6.79
C ILE A 226 9.38 11.68 7.97
N PRO A 227 8.73 12.67 8.59
CA PRO A 227 9.20 13.23 9.84
C PRO A 227 9.39 12.14 10.92
N ALA A 228 10.13 12.45 11.98
CA ALA A 228 10.17 11.55 13.13
C ALA A 228 8.76 11.32 13.67
N ALA A 229 8.45 10.10 14.08
CA ALA A 229 7.18 9.81 14.75
C ALA A 229 7.13 10.55 16.09
N GLN A 230 5.95 11.00 16.48
CA GLN A 230 5.72 11.47 17.84
C GLN A 230 5.60 10.23 18.73
N GLU A 231 6.40 10.16 19.77
CA GLU A 231 6.35 9.13 20.82
C GLU A 231 5.18 9.32 21.78
#